data_8d4310d8103cde1f614fe75e0a3069f0
#
_entry.id   8d4310d8103cde1f614fe75e0a3069f0
#
_cell.length_a   1.000
_cell.length_b   1.000
_cell.length_c   1.000
_cell.angle_alpha   90.00
_cell.angle_beta   90.00
_cell.angle_gamma   90.00
#
_symmetry.space_group_name_H-M   'P 1'
#
loop_
_entity.id
_entity.type
_entity.pdbx_description
1 polymer ?
#
loop_
_entity_poly.entity_id
_entity_poly.type
_entity_poly.pdbx_seq_one_letter_code
_entity_poly.pdbx_strand_id
1 'polypeptide(L)'
;PHTALVGLNEISWGTKEGHRVTPQEDAYYHYMLSQWQAGNTTLRIEGGESPDDVVHRMKPAVDYIMKHHEEHTILICMHGRAIRILLCHLLNYPLRCMDMFEHQNLCLYVLNYTGSVFTVEKHNSIDHLQNVMLPS
;
A
#
# COMPACT_ATOMS: atom_id res chain seq x y z
N PRO A 1 16.59 3.77 14.78
CA PRO A 1 16.23 2.37 14.94
C PRO A 1 15.36 1.87 13.79
N HIS A 2 15.46 0.61 13.52
CA HIS A 2 14.75 -0.05 12.42
C HIS A 2 13.91 -1.18 12.99
N THR A 3 12.63 -1.21 12.63
CA THR A 3 11.70 -2.25 13.05
C THR A 3 10.98 -2.81 11.83
N ALA A 4 10.95 -4.13 11.70
CA ALA A 4 10.20 -4.80 10.64
C ALA A 4 8.82 -5.19 11.16
N LEU A 5 7.78 -4.78 10.43
CA LEU A 5 6.39 -5.08 10.77
C LEU A 5 5.76 -5.90 9.65
N VAL A 6 5.55 -7.19 9.90
CA VAL A 6 4.99 -8.14 8.91
C VAL A 6 3.63 -7.69 8.41
N GLY A 7 2.86 -7.04 9.30
CA GLY A 7 1.53 -6.53 8.95
C GLY A 7 1.54 -5.51 7.81
N LEU A 8 2.70 -4.91 7.50
CA LEU A 8 2.85 -3.93 6.42
C LEU A 8 3.43 -4.54 5.14
N ASN A 9 3.62 -5.85 5.09
CA ASN A 9 4.11 -6.51 3.89
C ASN A 9 3.16 -6.32 2.71
N GLU A 10 3.72 -6.46 1.50
CA GLU A 10 2.90 -6.42 0.28
C GLU A 10 1.84 -7.51 0.30
N ILE A 11 0.76 -7.29 -0.47
CA ILE A 11 -0.29 -8.27 -0.64
C ILE A 11 0.30 -9.58 -1.20
N SER A 12 -0.12 -10.70 -0.66
CA SER A 12 0.33 -12.01 -1.16
C SER A 12 -0.40 -12.34 -2.46
N TRP A 13 0.35 -12.58 -3.52
CA TRP A 13 -0.17 -13.07 -4.80
C TRP A 13 -0.28 -14.59 -4.84
N GLY A 14 0.01 -15.25 -3.72
CA GLY A 14 -0.20 -16.68 -3.56
C GLY A 14 0.56 -17.49 -4.58
N THR A 15 -0.15 -18.34 -5.32
CA THR A 15 0.45 -19.21 -6.33
C THR A 15 1.05 -18.46 -7.51
N LYS A 16 0.76 -17.14 -7.64
CA LYS A 16 1.27 -16.31 -8.74
C LYS A 16 2.60 -15.64 -8.42
N GLU A 17 3.05 -15.71 -7.18
CA GLU A 17 4.31 -15.08 -6.78
C GLU A 17 5.50 -15.79 -7.40
N GLY A 18 6.47 -14.99 -7.86
CA GLY A 18 7.73 -15.50 -8.39
C GLY A 18 7.65 -16.08 -9.80
N HIS A 19 6.48 -16.04 -10.42
CA HIS A 19 6.29 -16.56 -11.77
C HIS A 19 6.49 -15.46 -12.81
N ARG A 20 6.90 -15.85 -14.02
CA ARG A 20 6.88 -14.95 -15.16
C ARG A 20 5.43 -14.58 -15.48
N VAL A 21 5.23 -13.31 -15.80
CA VAL A 21 3.90 -12.85 -16.22
C VAL A 21 3.58 -13.41 -17.60
N THR A 22 2.60 -14.31 -17.68
CA THR A 22 2.07 -14.81 -18.94
C THR A 22 0.85 -13.97 -19.33
N PRO A 23 0.39 -14.04 -20.62
CA PRO A 23 -0.85 -13.36 -20.99
C PRO A 23 -2.04 -13.76 -20.13
N GLN A 24 -2.13 -15.02 -19.70
CA GLN A 24 -3.22 -15.50 -18.84
C GLN A 24 -3.11 -14.91 -17.43
N GLU A 25 -1.90 -14.80 -16.90
CA GLU A 25 -1.68 -14.20 -15.58
C GLU A 25 -1.95 -12.70 -15.61
N ASP A 26 -1.58 -12.02 -16.70
CA ASP A 26 -1.88 -10.61 -16.87
C ASP A 26 -3.40 -10.38 -16.92
N ALA A 27 -4.13 -11.23 -17.65
CA ALA A 27 -5.59 -11.17 -17.70
C ALA A 27 -6.21 -11.41 -16.32
N TYR A 28 -5.67 -12.35 -15.55
CA TYR A 28 -6.12 -12.62 -14.18
C TYR A 28 -5.88 -11.41 -13.29
N TYR A 29 -4.71 -10.79 -13.40
CA TYR A 29 -4.38 -9.57 -12.65
C TYR A 29 -5.39 -8.47 -12.92
N HIS A 30 -5.68 -8.20 -14.20
CA HIS A 30 -6.65 -7.15 -14.57
C HIS A 30 -8.07 -7.52 -14.11
N TYR A 31 -8.43 -8.79 -14.15
CA TYR A 31 -9.70 -9.25 -13.62
C TYR A 31 -9.81 -8.94 -12.13
N MET A 32 -8.78 -9.27 -11.36
CA MET A 32 -8.78 -9.01 -9.91
C MET A 32 -8.90 -7.51 -9.61
N LEU A 33 -8.16 -6.68 -10.35
CA LEU A 33 -8.24 -5.23 -10.18
C LEU A 33 -9.66 -4.72 -10.46
N SER A 34 -10.29 -5.19 -11.54
CA SER A 34 -11.64 -4.76 -11.90
C SER A 34 -12.67 -5.16 -10.83
N GLN A 35 -12.52 -6.34 -10.25
CA GLN A 35 -13.39 -6.81 -9.17
C GLN A 35 -13.23 -5.95 -7.92
N TRP A 36 -12.00 -5.64 -7.54
CA TRP A 36 -11.74 -4.78 -6.38
C TRP A 36 -12.28 -3.37 -6.60
N GLN A 37 -12.11 -2.81 -7.79
CA GLN A 37 -12.63 -1.49 -8.14
C GLN A 37 -14.16 -1.45 -8.14
N ALA A 38 -14.79 -2.57 -8.46
CA ALA A 38 -16.25 -2.69 -8.38
C ALA A 38 -16.76 -2.82 -6.94
N GLY A 39 -15.87 -2.89 -5.96
CA GLY A 39 -16.24 -3.01 -4.54
C GLY A 39 -16.09 -4.41 -3.97
N ASN A 40 -15.67 -5.38 -4.77
CA ASN A 40 -15.54 -6.78 -4.34
C ASN A 40 -14.16 -7.01 -3.70
N THR A 41 -13.87 -6.26 -2.64
CA THR A 41 -12.54 -6.23 -2.01
C THR A 41 -12.29 -7.41 -1.08
N THR A 42 -13.28 -8.29 -0.89
CA THR A 42 -13.12 -9.56 -0.19
C THR A 42 -12.63 -10.68 -1.10
N LEU A 43 -12.61 -10.44 -2.41
CA LEU A 43 -12.14 -11.43 -3.37
C LEU A 43 -10.63 -11.64 -3.23
N ARG A 44 -10.24 -12.87 -2.93
CA ARG A 44 -8.84 -13.25 -2.72
C ARG A 44 -8.17 -13.67 -4.01
N ILE A 45 -6.89 -13.32 -4.12
CA ILE A 45 -6.01 -13.92 -5.10
C ILE A 45 -5.89 -15.41 -4.76
N GLU A 46 -5.87 -16.25 -5.76
CA GLU A 46 -5.78 -17.70 -5.55
C GLU A 46 -4.55 -18.05 -4.71
N GLY A 47 -4.78 -18.64 -3.54
CA GLY A 47 -3.73 -18.96 -2.58
C GLY A 47 -3.11 -17.77 -1.86
N GLY A 48 -3.63 -16.57 -2.10
CA GLY A 48 -3.10 -15.33 -1.56
C GLY A 48 -4.11 -14.58 -0.70
N GLU A 49 -4.03 -13.24 -0.77
CA GLU A 49 -4.84 -12.37 0.07
C GLU A 49 -5.82 -11.54 -0.74
N SER A 50 -6.89 -11.09 -0.07
CA SER A 50 -7.75 -10.01 -0.54
C SER A 50 -7.27 -8.68 0.04
N PRO A 51 -7.68 -7.54 -0.55
CA PRO A 51 -7.45 -6.24 0.09
C PRO A 51 -7.98 -6.16 1.52
N ASP A 52 -9.13 -6.75 1.80
CA ASP A 52 -9.69 -6.78 3.16
C ASP A 52 -8.77 -7.55 4.13
N ASP A 53 -8.19 -8.66 3.69
CA ASP A 53 -7.22 -9.41 4.50
C ASP A 53 -6.02 -8.55 4.85
N VAL A 54 -5.53 -7.78 3.87
CA VAL A 54 -4.37 -6.90 4.08
C VAL A 54 -4.70 -5.81 5.10
N VAL A 55 -5.86 -5.14 4.98
CA VAL A 55 -6.28 -4.15 5.97
C VAL A 55 -6.35 -4.76 7.36
N HIS A 56 -6.91 -5.96 7.46
CA HIS A 56 -7.08 -6.63 8.75
C HIS A 56 -5.73 -6.85 9.46
N ARG A 57 -4.69 -7.26 8.72
CA ARG A 57 -3.36 -7.44 9.30
C ARG A 57 -2.59 -6.13 9.48
N MET A 58 -2.96 -5.07 8.74
CA MET A 58 -2.35 -3.74 8.89
C MET A 58 -2.78 -3.04 10.18
N LYS A 59 -4.01 -3.28 10.65
CA LYS A 59 -4.54 -2.57 11.82
C LYS A 59 -3.65 -2.68 13.05
N PRO A 60 -3.20 -3.88 13.49
CA PRO A 60 -2.28 -3.97 14.62
C PRO A 60 -0.94 -3.27 14.36
N ALA A 61 -0.44 -3.31 13.13
CA ALA A 61 0.81 -2.65 12.78
C ALA A 61 0.69 -1.13 12.88
N VAL A 62 -0.41 -0.57 12.40
CA VAL A 62 -0.70 0.87 12.53
C VAL A 62 -0.83 1.24 14.00
N ASP A 63 -1.55 0.44 14.77
CA ASP A 63 -1.70 0.70 16.21
C ASP A 63 -0.35 0.71 16.93
N TYR A 64 0.54 -0.22 16.56
CA TYR A 64 1.90 -0.25 17.10
C TYR A 64 2.66 1.04 16.77
N ILE A 65 2.59 1.48 15.52
CA ILE A 65 3.25 2.72 15.09
C ILE A 65 2.68 3.92 15.85
N MET A 66 1.36 4.01 15.99
CA MET A 66 0.70 5.14 16.62
C MET A 66 0.94 5.20 18.13
N LYS A 67 1.34 4.10 18.75
CA LYS A 67 1.74 4.09 20.17
C LYS A 67 3.08 4.79 20.40
N HIS A 68 3.89 4.95 19.37
CA HIS A 68 5.17 5.64 19.46
C HIS A 68 5.01 7.13 19.15
N HIS A 69 4.05 7.76 19.80
CA HIS A 69 3.71 9.18 19.58
C HIS A 69 4.79 10.16 20.06
N GLU A 70 5.79 9.69 20.77
CA GLU A 70 7.00 10.47 21.10
C GLU A 70 7.89 10.66 19.87
N GLU A 71 7.73 9.85 18.85
CA GLU A 71 8.43 10.01 17.60
C GLU A 71 7.67 11.04 16.75
N HIS A 72 8.35 12.13 16.40
CA HIS A 72 7.72 13.20 15.60
C HIS A 72 7.66 12.87 14.11
N THR A 73 8.60 12.06 13.64
CA THR A 73 8.68 11.68 12.22
C THR A 73 9.00 10.20 12.11
N ILE A 74 8.18 9.47 11.37
CA ILE A 74 8.35 8.03 11.17
C ILE A 74 8.41 7.77 9.67
N LEU A 75 9.46 7.06 9.25
CA LEU A 75 9.60 6.61 7.86
C LEU A 75 9.13 5.17 7.76
N ILE A 76 8.20 4.93 6.83
CA ILE A 76 7.66 3.59 6.57
C ILE A 76 7.99 3.22 5.13
N CYS A 77 8.71 2.11 4.94
CA CYS A 77 9.05 1.60 3.62
C CYS A 77 8.10 0.45 3.29
N MET A 78 7.37 0.59 2.20
CA MET A 78 6.35 -0.38 1.78
C MET A 78 6.35 -0.55 0.26
N HIS A 79 5.63 -1.56 -0.19
CA HIS A 79 5.41 -1.83 -1.62
C HIS A 79 4.10 -1.19 -2.11
N GLY A 80 3.98 -1.08 -3.44
CA GLY A 80 2.96 -0.26 -4.08
C GLY A 80 1.51 -0.58 -3.75
N ARG A 81 1.11 -1.85 -3.76
CA ARG A 81 -0.29 -2.19 -3.44
C ARG A 81 -0.57 -1.98 -1.96
N ALA A 82 0.34 -2.41 -1.11
CA ALA A 82 0.19 -2.24 0.33
C ALA A 82 0.11 -0.76 0.72
N ILE A 83 0.92 0.11 0.10
CA ILE A 83 0.86 1.55 0.35
C ILE A 83 -0.53 2.09 0.03
N ARG A 84 -1.09 1.73 -1.12
CA ARG A 84 -2.40 2.22 -1.55
C ARG A 84 -3.51 1.74 -0.62
N ILE A 85 -3.42 0.51 -0.14
CA ILE A 85 -4.36 -0.02 0.86
C ILE A 85 -4.21 0.73 2.18
N LEU A 86 -2.98 0.97 2.62
CA LEU A 86 -2.73 1.72 3.85
C LEU A 86 -3.29 3.14 3.77
N LEU A 87 -3.11 3.81 2.62
CA LEU A 87 -3.64 5.16 2.43
C LEU A 87 -5.16 5.18 2.54
N CYS A 88 -5.85 4.21 1.96
CA CYS A 88 -7.30 4.10 2.12
C CYS A 88 -7.67 3.94 3.59
N HIS A 89 -6.95 3.10 4.33
CA HIS A 89 -7.22 2.87 5.74
C HIS A 89 -7.00 4.13 6.58
N LEU A 90 -5.87 4.80 6.41
CA LEU A 90 -5.53 5.98 7.20
C LEU A 90 -6.42 7.18 6.86
N LEU A 91 -6.83 7.33 5.61
CA LEU A 91 -7.62 8.46 5.13
C LEU A 91 -9.12 8.18 5.11
N ASN A 92 -9.53 7.00 5.55
CA ASN A 92 -10.94 6.58 5.63
C ASN A 92 -11.65 6.53 4.27
N TYR A 93 -10.93 6.11 3.22
CA TYR A 93 -11.51 5.85 1.91
C TYR A 93 -11.91 4.38 1.78
N PRO A 94 -12.95 4.06 1.01
CA PRO A 94 -13.26 2.67 0.70
C PRO A 94 -12.12 1.99 -0.06
N LEU A 95 -11.88 0.72 0.19
CA LEU A 95 -10.79 -0.02 -0.47
C LEU A 95 -10.94 -0.06 -2.00
N ARG A 96 -12.16 0.01 -2.52
CA ARG A 96 -12.37 0.08 -3.97
C ARG A 96 -11.69 1.29 -4.61
N CYS A 97 -11.35 2.30 -3.81
CA CYS A 97 -10.71 3.54 -4.29
C CYS A 97 -9.18 3.48 -4.25
N MET A 98 -8.58 2.36 -3.87
CA MET A 98 -7.13 2.30 -3.67
C MET A 98 -6.33 2.64 -4.94
N ASP A 99 -6.84 2.31 -6.13
CA ASP A 99 -6.17 2.62 -7.38
C ASP A 99 -6.30 4.09 -7.81
N MET A 100 -7.05 4.90 -7.08
CA MET A 100 -7.08 6.35 -7.26
C MET A 100 -5.79 7.00 -6.74
N PHE A 101 -5.08 6.35 -5.84
CA PHE A 101 -3.77 6.81 -5.41
C PHE A 101 -2.73 6.40 -6.44
N GLU A 102 -2.03 7.37 -7.01
CA GLU A 102 -0.96 7.11 -7.95
C GLU A 102 0.25 6.52 -7.24
N HIS A 103 1.00 5.72 -7.97
CA HIS A 103 2.20 5.10 -7.43
C HIS A 103 3.28 5.01 -8.50
N GLN A 104 4.48 5.51 -8.16
CA GLN A 104 5.69 5.32 -8.95
C GLN A 104 6.73 4.62 -8.07
N ASN A 105 7.67 3.95 -8.71
CA ASN A 105 8.77 3.31 -8.00
C ASN A 105 9.50 4.34 -7.12
N LEU A 106 9.72 3.99 -5.86
CA LEU A 106 10.40 4.84 -4.87
C LEU A 106 9.69 6.17 -4.61
N CYS A 107 8.40 6.26 -4.88
CA CYS A 107 7.63 7.48 -4.59
C CYS A 107 7.49 7.69 -3.08
N LEU A 108 7.25 8.95 -2.72
CA LEU A 108 7.08 9.36 -1.33
C LEU A 108 5.68 9.93 -1.12
N TYR A 109 5.01 9.45 -0.10
CA TYR A 109 3.82 10.07 0.45
C TYR A 109 4.19 10.65 1.80
N VAL A 110 3.81 11.89 2.05
CA VAL A 110 3.99 12.52 3.36
C VAL A 110 2.62 12.81 3.92
N LEU A 111 2.34 12.26 5.09
CA LEU A 111 1.10 12.47 5.80
C LEU A 111 1.39 13.15 7.13
N ASN A 112 0.49 14.05 7.50
CA ASN A 112 0.51 14.69 8.82
C ASN A 112 -0.64 14.12 9.65
N TYR A 113 -0.37 13.81 10.90
CA TYR A 113 -1.39 13.38 11.84
C TYR A 113 -1.70 14.54 12.79
N THR A 114 -2.97 14.94 12.83
CA THR A 114 -3.40 16.09 13.64
C THR A 114 -3.75 15.71 15.08
N GLY A 115 -3.69 14.41 15.42
CA GLY A 115 -4.19 13.88 16.68
C GLY A 115 -5.54 13.19 16.53
N SER A 116 -6.23 13.42 15.43
CA SER A 116 -7.52 12.77 15.12
C SER A 116 -7.63 12.29 13.70
N VAL A 117 -7.02 12.98 12.73
CA VAL A 117 -7.08 12.60 11.31
C VAL A 117 -5.71 12.73 10.66
N PHE A 118 -5.54 12.00 9.55
CA PHE A 118 -4.39 12.14 8.68
C PHE A 118 -4.72 13.06 7.51
N THR A 119 -3.76 13.89 7.12
CA THR A 119 -3.84 14.73 5.93
C THR A 119 -2.63 14.44 5.05
N VAL A 120 -2.79 14.57 3.72
CA VAL A 120 -1.70 14.33 2.78
C VAL A 120 -0.99 15.63 2.48
N GLU A 121 0.31 15.68 2.79
CA GLU A 121 1.15 16.81 2.45
C GLU A 121 1.82 16.63 1.09
N LYS A 122 2.30 15.39 0.81
CA LYS A 122 2.88 15.05 -0.49
C LYS A 122 2.25 13.76 -1.00
N HIS A 123 1.96 13.75 -2.29
CA HIS A 123 1.28 12.65 -2.97
C HIS A 123 2.17 12.14 -4.12
N ASN A 124 2.55 10.87 -4.07
CA ASN A 124 3.31 10.21 -5.13
C ASN A 124 4.52 11.03 -5.61
N SER A 125 5.25 11.63 -4.66
CA SER A 125 6.35 12.53 -4.98
C SER A 125 7.63 11.76 -5.29
N ILE A 126 8.38 12.22 -6.30
CA ILE A 126 9.72 11.71 -6.60
C ILE A 126 10.76 12.83 -6.55
N ASP A 127 10.42 13.96 -5.96
CA ASP A 127 11.31 15.13 -5.88
C ASP A 127 12.63 14.79 -5.21
N HIS A 128 12.62 13.91 -4.21
CA HIS A 128 13.81 13.46 -3.49
C HIS A 128 14.76 12.65 -4.36
N LEU A 129 14.33 12.19 -5.55
CA LEU A 129 15.15 11.39 -6.46
C LEU A 129 15.83 12.22 -7.54
N GLN A 130 15.49 13.51 -7.66
CA GLN A 130 15.98 14.35 -8.77
C GLN A 130 17.50 14.44 -8.83
N ASN A 131 18.19 14.39 -7.68
CA ASN A 131 19.64 14.48 -7.59
C ASN A 131 20.34 13.12 -7.72
N VAL A 132 19.60 12.02 -7.69
CA VAL A 132 20.16 10.67 -7.74
C VAL A 132 19.74 9.91 -9.01
N MET A 133 18.75 10.40 -9.74
CA MET A 133 18.36 9.82 -11.02
C MET A 133 19.36 10.20 -12.08
N LEU A 134 20.04 9.19 -12.64
CA LEU A 134 20.99 9.42 -13.70
C LEU A 134 20.27 9.73 -15.00
N PRO A 135 20.78 10.66 -15.81
CA PRO A 135 20.26 10.86 -17.15
C PRO A 135 20.42 9.58 -17.96
N SER A 136 19.37 9.19 -18.62
CA SER A 136 19.38 8.00 -19.46
C SER A 136 20.09 8.29 -20.78
#